data_7a3f289a490f5d35c1fcb7eb9a6c5399
#
_entry.id   7a3f289a490f5d35c1fcb7eb9a6c5399
#
_cell.length_a   1.000
_cell.length_b   1.000
_cell.length_c   1.000
_cell.angle_alpha   90.00
_cell.angle_beta   90.00
_cell.angle_gamma   90.00
#
_symmetry.space_group_name_H-M   'P 1'
#
loop_
_entity.id
_entity.type
_entity.pdbx_description
1 polymer ?
#
loop_
_entity_poly.entity_id
_entity_poly.type
_entity_poly.pdbx_seq_one_letter_code
_entity_poly.pdbx_strand_id
1 'polypeptide(L)'
;MSNYRIILIIPFLLFSSAIWAVDMEPRRWAHLPTDSNIFGIAIVHSNIDIAFDPVLKIEDGEAEVDTVMTSYLHSFDLWGKTARLDLRIPYKKAEWTGLLDGHHQKINREGLGDPLIRLSVNFLGAPALKGKDYLSYRASNKINTVIGAAIGVVVPLGQYKKNKLLNLGHNRYIIRPQLGIVHSRGSWSYELTGTLNIFTDNDDFWGNNKREQDPLAAFQTHVIHTFKNRMWASLSTGYDWGGETKINGIKKDDKRENVFFAISSGFPITRTSNINFSYVGGRTQKDIGNDGDHFIFSISNRF
;
A
#
# COMPACT_ATOMS: atom_id res chain seq x y z
N MET A 1 -34.42 -28.04 34.83
CA MET A 1 -34.23 -26.71 34.29
C MET A 1 -32.91 -26.70 33.58
N SER A 2 -32.89 -26.93 32.26
CA SER A 2 -31.71 -27.05 31.43
C SER A 2 -31.30 -25.68 30.94
N ASN A 3 -30.15 -25.17 31.39
CA ASN A 3 -29.54 -23.94 30.90
C ASN A 3 -28.91 -24.22 29.52
N TYR A 4 -29.64 -23.96 28.44
CA TYR A 4 -29.04 -23.83 27.13
C TYR A 4 -28.26 -22.51 27.06
N ARG A 5 -26.93 -22.60 27.21
CA ARG A 5 -26.02 -21.53 26.78
C ARG A 5 -26.11 -21.47 25.26
N ILE A 6 -26.86 -20.49 24.74
CA ILE A 6 -26.82 -20.13 23.33
C ILE A 6 -25.40 -19.59 23.10
N ILE A 7 -24.54 -20.40 22.50
CA ILE A 7 -23.28 -19.95 21.92
C ILE A 7 -23.69 -19.18 20.67
N LEU A 8 -23.78 -17.88 20.79
CA LEU A 8 -23.93 -16.97 19.65
C LEU A 8 -22.63 -17.07 18.84
N ILE A 9 -22.63 -17.94 17.81
CA ILE A 9 -21.58 -17.94 16.78
C ILE A 9 -21.88 -16.73 15.91
N ILE A 10 -21.32 -15.56 16.29
CA ILE A 10 -21.36 -14.36 15.48
C ILE A 10 -20.37 -14.59 14.33
N PRO A 11 -20.79 -14.62 13.06
CA PRO A 11 -19.86 -14.69 11.94
C PRO A 11 -19.13 -13.36 11.83
N PHE A 12 -17.88 -13.35 12.25
CA PHE A 12 -17.05 -12.14 12.27
C PHE A 12 -16.39 -11.91 10.92
N LEU A 13 -16.74 -10.79 10.31
CA LEU A 13 -16.05 -10.21 9.17
C LEU A 13 -14.97 -9.22 9.61
N LEU A 14 -13.86 -9.29 8.95
CA LEU A 14 -12.58 -8.85 9.44
C LEU A 14 -11.98 -7.78 8.56
N PHE A 15 -11.99 -6.56 9.03
CA PHE A 15 -11.38 -5.43 8.36
C PHE A 15 -10.15 -4.92 9.13
N SER A 16 -9.01 -5.59 8.96
CA SER A 16 -7.71 -4.99 9.30
C SER A 16 -6.88 -4.61 8.06
N SER A 17 -7.51 -4.60 6.87
CA SER A 17 -6.78 -4.50 5.61
C SER A 17 -7.07 -3.27 4.77
N ALA A 18 -7.85 -2.31 5.25
CA ALA A 18 -8.21 -1.10 4.50
C ALA A 18 -7.02 -0.18 4.11
N ILE A 19 -5.83 -0.40 4.67
CA ILE A 19 -4.72 0.55 4.54
C ILE A 19 -3.76 0.24 3.38
N TRP A 20 -3.92 -0.92 2.70
CA TRP A 20 -3.02 -1.34 1.61
C TRP A 20 -3.43 -0.89 0.21
N ALA A 21 -4.63 -0.34 0.07
CA ALA A 21 -5.11 0.24 -1.18
C ALA A 21 -4.30 1.47 -1.65
N VAL A 22 -3.51 2.08 -0.76
CA VAL A 22 -2.75 3.32 -0.99
C VAL A 22 -1.41 3.09 -1.69
N ASP A 23 -1.08 1.88 -2.15
CA ASP A 23 0.21 1.58 -2.79
C ASP A 23 0.25 1.94 -4.30
N MET A 24 -0.50 2.98 -4.67
CA MET A 24 -0.45 3.56 -6.01
C MET A 24 0.81 4.43 -6.12
N GLU A 25 1.90 3.85 -6.64
CA GLU A 25 3.22 4.47 -6.68
C GLU A 25 3.67 4.80 -8.11
N PRO A 26 3.28 5.94 -8.69
CA PRO A 26 3.86 6.38 -9.96
C PRO A 26 5.37 6.60 -9.82
N ARG A 27 6.12 6.31 -10.90
CA ARG A 27 7.60 6.37 -10.97
C ARG A 27 8.31 5.32 -10.13
N ARG A 28 7.61 4.23 -9.80
CA ARG A 28 8.13 3.12 -9.00
C ARG A 28 9.36 2.48 -9.64
N TRP A 29 9.36 2.31 -10.96
CA TRP A 29 10.43 1.65 -11.72
C TRP A 29 11.39 2.64 -12.39
N ALA A 30 11.32 3.91 -12.01
CA ALA A 30 12.22 4.92 -12.57
C ALA A 30 13.69 4.55 -12.31
N HIS A 31 14.51 4.69 -13.37
CA HIS A 31 15.96 4.56 -13.24
C HIS A 31 16.50 5.64 -12.30
N LEU A 32 17.15 5.24 -11.22
CA LEU A 32 17.81 6.11 -10.24
C LEU A 32 19.34 6.00 -10.39
N PRO A 33 20.09 7.08 -10.08
CA PRO A 33 21.53 6.94 -9.95
C PRO A 33 21.86 6.07 -8.74
N THR A 34 22.90 5.22 -8.85
CA THR A 34 23.40 4.44 -7.70
C THR A 34 24.02 5.32 -6.63
N ASP A 35 24.17 4.79 -5.43
CA ASP A 35 24.65 5.48 -4.22
C ASP A 35 23.77 6.68 -3.80
N SER A 36 22.50 6.71 -4.23
CA SER A 36 21.56 7.72 -3.78
C SER A 36 20.86 7.26 -2.50
N ASN A 37 20.85 8.12 -1.51
CA ASN A 37 20.07 7.98 -0.28
C ASN A 37 18.91 8.97 -0.35
N ILE A 38 17.70 8.51 -0.14
CA ILE A 38 16.50 9.36 -0.12
C ILE A 38 15.77 9.13 1.19
N PHE A 39 15.61 10.18 1.95
CA PHE A 39 14.75 10.19 3.13
C PHE A 39 13.46 10.95 2.82
N GLY A 40 12.34 10.45 3.29
CA GLY A 40 11.04 11.06 3.08
C GLY A 40 10.12 10.94 4.28
N ILE A 41 9.25 11.93 4.40
CA ILE A 41 8.12 11.92 5.33
C ILE A 41 6.86 12.19 4.51
N ALA A 42 5.81 11.41 4.77
CA ALA A 42 4.49 11.65 4.20
C ALA A 42 3.44 11.71 5.30
N ILE A 43 2.44 12.57 5.10
CA ILE A 43 1.21 12.60 5.87
C ILE A 43 0.12 12.08 4.95
N VAL A 44 -0.64 11.10 5.43
CA VAL A 44 -1.77 10.49 4.72
C VAL A 44 -3.00 10.65 5.59
N HIS A 45 -4.02 11.30 5.04
CA HIS A 45 -5.36 11.35 5.62
C HIS A 45 -6.28 10.44 4.80
N SER A 46 -6.99 9.54 5.46
CA SER A 46 -7.84 8.53 4.82
C SER A 46 -9.22 8.53 5.43
N ASN A 47 -10.24 8.66 4.57
CA ASN A 47 -11.64 8.45 4.91
C ASN A 47 -12.10 7.17 4.23
N ILE A 48 -12.71 6.26 4.97
CA ILE A 48 -13.02 4.92 4.51
C ILE A 48 -14.43 4.56 4.97
N ASP A 49 -15.30 4.29 4.01
CA ASP A 49 -16.64 3.74 4.23
C ASP A 49 -16.55 2.22 4.20
N ILE A 50 -17.08 1.56 5.21
CA ILE A 50 -16.97 0.11 5.39
C ILE A 50 -18.36 -0.51 5.28
N ALA A 51 -18.58 -1.27 4.20
CA ALA A 51 -19.77 -2.09 4.02
C ALA A 51 -19.53 -3.45 4.70
N PHE A 52 -20.24 -3.68 5.80
CA PHE A 52 -20.22 -4.92 6.54
C PHE A 52 -21.28 -5.90 6.01
N ASP A 53 -21.07 -7.20 6.27
CA ASP A 53 -22.13 -8.19 6.07
C ASP A 53 -23.35 -7.84 6.94
N PRO A 54 -24.56 -7.74 6.36
CA PRO A 54 -25.78 -7.40 7.11
C PRO A 54 -26.06 -8.30 8.33
N VAL A 55 -25.56 -9.54 8.33
CA VAL A 55 -25.67 -10.49 9.46
C VAL A 55 -24.99 -9.92 10.72
N LEU A 56 -24.03 -9.04 10.60
CA LEU A 56 -23.30 -8.44 11.72
C LEU A 56 -24.08 -7.34 12.41
N LYS A 57 -25.16 -6.83 11.81
CA LYS A 57 -25.93 -5.69 12.30
C LYS A 57 -25.05 -4.47 12.64
N ILE A 58 -24.00 -4.29 11.84
CA ILE A 58 -23.15 -3.09 11.86
C ILE A 58 -23.55 -2.30 10.63
N GLU A 59 -24.06 -1.10 10.86
CA GLU A 59 -24.48 -0.16 9.84
C GLU A 59 -23.60 1.10 9.92
N ASP A 60 -23.51 1.83 8.82
CA ASP A 60 -22.77 3.10 8.71
C ASP A 60 -21.34 3.01 9.28
N GLY A 61 -20.61 1.95 8.88
CA GLY A 61 -19.24 1.73 9.30
C GLY A 61 -18.29 2.69 8.59
N GLU A 62 -17.58 3.52 9.36
CA GLU A 62 -16.60 4.46 8.83
C GLU A 62 -15.25 4.30 9.55
N ALA A 63 -14.19 4.66 8.88
CA ALA A 63 -12.86 4.80 9.49
C ALA A 63 -12.17 6.06 8.99
N GLU A 64 -11.69 6.87 9.93
CA GLU A 64 -10.79 7.98 9.67
C GLU A 64 -9.39 7.60 10.15
N VAL A 65 -8.39 7.68 9.25
CA VAL A 65 -7.03 7.25 9.56
C VAL A 65 -6.01 8.31 9.12
N ASP A 66 -5.34 8.90 10.10
CA ASP A 66 -4.18 9.73 9.89
C ASP A 66 -2.91 8.89 10.02
N THR A 67 -2.02 8.98 9.02
CA THR A 67 -0.75 8.25 9.03
C THR A 67 0.41 9.21 8.77
N VAL A 68 1.41 9.17 9.65
CA VAL A 68 2.73 9.73 9.37
C VAL A 68 3.63 8.58 8.91
N MET A 69 4.06 8.63 7.65
CA MET A 69 4.93 7.62 7.04
C MET A 69 6.34 8.14 6.95
N THR A 70 7.28 7.53 7.64
CA THR A 70 8.71 7.74 7.45
C THR A 70 9.24 6.75 6.44
N SER A 71 10.05 7.20 5.49
CA SER A 71 10.62 6.36 4.44
C SER A 71 12.11 6.62 4.24
N TYR A 72 12.84 5.56 3.94
CA TYR A 72 14.24 5.62 3.51
C TYR A 72 14.42 4.72 2.31
N LEU A 73 15.15 5.20 1.31
CA LEU A 73 15.51 4.49 0.11
C LEU A 73 17.02 4.61 -0.13
N HIS A 74 17.67 3.49 -0.36
CA HIS A 74 19.06 3.41 -0.82
C HIS A 74 19.14 2.71 -2.15
N SER A 75 19.75 3.35 -3.17
CA SER A 75 20.01 2.74 -4.47
C SER A 75 21.47 2.32 -4.58
N PHE A 76 21.72 1.15 -5.13
CA PHE A 76 23.05 0.57 -5.23
C PHE A 76 23.24 -0.24 -6.51
N ASP A 77 24.49 -0.62 -6.77
CA ASP A 77 24.84 -1.53 -7.86
C ASP A 77 24.66 -2.99 -7.42
N LEU A 78 23.88 -3.73 -8.17
CA LEU A 78 23.75 -5.18 -8.05
C LEU A 78 24.03 -5.81 -9.41
N TRP A 79 25.23 -6.35 -9.58
CA TRP A 79 25.70 -6.99 -10.84
C TRP A 79 25.53 -6.10 -12.09
N GLY A 80 25.91 -4.82 -11.97
CA GLY A 80 25.80 -3.84 -13.05
C GLY A 80 24.37 -3.34 -13.33
N LYS A 81 23.41 -3.66 -12.47
CA LYS A 81 22.02 -3.22 -12.53
C LYS A 81 21.68 -2.32 -11.35
N THR A 82 20.81 -1.34 -11.60
CA THR A 82 20.32 -0.50 -10.52
C THR A 82 19.38 -1.30 -9.62
N ALA A 83 19.78 -1.48 -8.38
CA ALA A 83 18.96 -2.03 -7.30
C ALA A 83 18.63 -0.95 -6.27
N ARG A 84 17.60 -1.18 -5.47
CA ARG A 84 17.26 -0.33 -4.35
C ARG A 84 16.63 -1.09 -3.20
N LEU A 85 16.92 -0.63 -1.98
CA LEU A 85 16.29 -1.05 -0.75
C LEU A 85 15.39 0.08 -0.26
N ASP A 86 14.12 -0.21 -0.05
CA ASP A 86 13.14 0.72 0.54
C ASP A 86 12.75 0.25 1.94
N LEU A 87 12.69 1.17 2.90
CA LEU A 87 12.15 0.98 4.23
C LEU A 87 11.01 2.00 4.44
N ARG A 88 9.87 1.55 4.95
CA ARG A 88 8.73 2.41 5.31
C ARG A 88 8.21 2.05 6.68
N ILE A 89 8.02 3.04 7.53
CA ILE A 89 7.54 2.89 8.90
C ILE A 89 6.35 3.82 9.09
N PRO A 90 5.12 3.28 9.21
CA PRO A 90 3.93 4.06 9.47
C PRO A 90 3.67 4.24 10.96
N TYR A 91 3.35 5.46 11.38
CA TYR A 91 2.70 5.75 12.65
C TYR A 91 1.27 6.20 12.35
N LYS A 92 0.27 5.59 12.98
CA LYS A 92 -1.14 5.74 12.64
C LYS A 92 -1.93 6.20 13.84
N LYS A 93 -2.91 7.07 13.58
CA LYS A 93 -4.03 7.36 14.46
C LYS A 93 -5.29 7.02 13.69
N ALA A 94 -6.07 6.08 14.21
CA ALA A 94 -7.26 5.58 13.55
C ALA A 94 -8.46 5.65 14.48
N GLU A 95 -9.56 6.12 13.93
CA GLU A 95 -10.86 6.17 14.56
C GLU A 95 -11.85 5.37 13.71
N TRP A 96 -12.59 4.47 14.32
CA TRP A 96 -13.69 3.73 13.69
C TRP A 96 -14.98 4.10 14.37
N THR A 97 -16.00 4.38 13.57
CA THR A 97 -17.38 4.65 14.00
C THR A 97 -18.36 3.73 13.28
N GLY A 98 -19.54 3.57 13.82
CA GLY A 98 -20.62 2.78 13.23
C GLY A 98 -21.75 2.51 14.21
N LEU A 99 -22.83 1.94 13.71
CA LEU A 99 -23.98 1.51 14.51
C LEU A 99 -23.89 0.00 14.76
N LEU A 100 -23.82 -0.42 16.01
CA LEU A 100 -23.91 -1.82 16.41
C LEU A 100 -25.25 -2.06 17.11
N ASP A 101 -26.12 -2.87 16.53
CA ASP A 101 -27.51 -3.06 16.99
C ASP A 101 -28.25 -1.71 17.23
N GLY A 102 -28.05 -0.71 16.32
CA GLY A 102 -28.64 0.62 16.38
C GLY A 102 -28.00 1.56 17.41
N HIS A 103 -26.90 1.16 18.07
CA HIS A 103 -26.17 1.98 19.03
C HIS A 103 -24.85 2.47 18.43
N HIS A 104 -24.60 3.79 18.48
CA HIS A 104 -23.36 4.37 18.05
C HIS A 104 -22.17 3.82 18.85
N GLN A 105 -21.16 3.35 18.14
CA GLN A 105 -19.90 2.87 18.69
C GLN A 105 -18.74 3.67 18.10
N LYS A 106 -17.73 3.92 18.92
CA LYS A 106 -16.51 4.62 18.52
C LYS A 106 -15.28 3.94 19.12
N ILE A 107 -14.30 3.63 18.30
CA ILE A 107 -13.06 2.97 18.70
C ILE A 107 -11.88 3.77 18.19
N ASN A 108 -10.95 4.11 19.07
CA ASN A 108 -9.72 4.82 18.73
C ASN A 108 -8.50 3.92 18.96
N ARG A 109 -7.52 3.98 18.05
CA ARG A 109 -6.20 3.35 18.15
C ARG A 109 -5.13 4.31 17.66
N GLU A 110 -3.99 4.30 18.32
CA GLU A 110 -2.85 5.09 17.96
C GLU A 110 -1.57 4.29 18.22
N GLY A 111 -0.60 4.37 17.30
CA GLY A 111 0.69 3.70 17.42
C GLY A 111 1.33 3.31 16.09
N LEU A 112 2.39 2.52 16.16
CA LEU A 112 3.06 2.01 14.97
C LEU A 112 2.18 1.01 14.22
N GLY A 113 2.14 1.15 12.89
CA GLY A 113 1.69 0.09 11.99
C GLY A 113 2.86 -0.82 11.59
N ASP A 114 2.58 -1.82 10.77
CA ASP A 114 3.61 -2.75 10.31
C ASP A 114 4.54 -2.09 9.29
N PRO A 115 5.87 -2.13 9.50
CA PRO A 115 6.82 -1.60 8.54
C PRO A 115 6.93 -2.48 7.29
N LEU A 116 7.28 -1.85 6.15
CA LEU A 116 7.58 -2.50 4.89
C LEU A 116 9.08 -2.39 4.60
N ILE A 117 9.71 -3.52 4.29
CA ILE A 117 11.06 -3.60 3.73
C ILE A 117 10.92 -4.16 2.32
N ARG A 118 11.54 -3.53 1.31
CA ARG A 118 11.41 -3.95 -0.10
C ARG A 118 12.73 -3.84 -0.83
N LEU A 119 13.17 -4.94 -1.41
CA LEU A 119 14.29 -5.00 -2.34
C LEU A 119 13.76 -5.01 -3.77
N SER A 120 14.35 -4.20 -4.65
CA SER A 120 13.97 -4.10 -6.06
C SER A 120 15.20 -4.08 -6.94
N VAL A 121 15.11 -4.69 -8.12
CA VAL A 121 16.17 -4.69 -9.13
C VAL A 121 15.56 -4.38 -10.49
N ASN A 122 16.11 -3.37 -11.16
CA ASN A 122 15.78 -3.06 -12.54
C ASN A 122 16.77 -3.82 -13.46
N PHE A 123 16.38 -5.00 -13.90
CA PHE A 123 17.27 -5.90 -14.64
C PHE A 123 17.41 -5.57 -16.13
N LEU A 124 16.53 -4.74 -16.70
CA LEU A 124 16.61 -4.22 -18.07
C LEU A 124 16.49 -2.69 -18.07
N GLY A 125 17.24 -2.00 -18.93
CA GLY A 125 17.10 -0.58 -19.22
C GLY A 125 17.55 0.40 -18.12
N ALA A 126 18.14 -0.11 -17.04
CA ALA A 126 18.63 0.71 -15.94
C ALA A 126 20.00 0.20 -15.44
N PRO A 127 21.09 0.44 -16.21
CA PRO A 127 22.43 0.11 -15.75
C PRO A 127 22.79 0.86 -14.47
N ALA A 128 23.65 0.24 -13.66
CA ALA A 128 24.15 0.85 -12.41
C ALA A 128 25.13 1.98 -12.74
N LEU A 129 24.62 3.21 -12.73
CA LEU A 129 25.38 4.41 -13.10
C LEU A 129 25.22 5.49 -12.04
N LYS A 130 26.23 6.35 -11.89
CA LYS A 130 26.22 7.51 -10.99
C LYS A 130 26.82 8.76 -11.65
N GLY A 131 26.56 9.91 -11.02
CA GLY A 131 27.18 11.18 -11.42
C GLY A 131 26.96 11.52 -12.89
N LYS A 132 28.07 11.83 -13.61
CA LYS A 132 28.05 12.25 -15.00
C LYS A 132 27.60 11.13 -15.94
N ASP A 133 27.98 9.88 -15.68
CA ASP A 133 27.63 8.73 -16.53
C ASP A 133 26.12 8.48 -16.52
N TYR A 134 25.47 8.59 -15.35
CA TYR A 134 24.03 8.53 -15.25
C TYR A 134 23.35 9.65 -16.06
N LEU A 135 23.84 10.89 -15.95
CA LEU A 135 23.29 12.02 -16.69
C LEU A 135 23.45 11.88 -18.20
N SER A 136 24.64 11.41 -18.66
CA SER A 136 24.93 11.14 -20.07
C SER A 136 24.01 10.05 -20.61
N TYR A 137 23.86 8.95 -19.87
CA TYR A 137 22.96 7.85 -20.25
C TYR A 137 21.51 8.34 -20.40
N ARG A 138 21.01 9.13 -19.45
CA ARG A 138 19.66 9.69 -19.49
C ARG A 138 19.46 10.66 -20.65
N ALA A 139 20.48 11.45 -21.00
CA ALA A 139 20.41 12.39 -22.11
C ALA A 139 20.39 11.69 -23.48
N SER A 140 21.15 10.59 -23.62
CA SER A 140 21.26 9.82 -24.86
C SER A 140 20.08 8.86 -25.08
N ASN A 141 19.43 8.40 -24.01
CA ASN A 141 18.34 7.43 -24.07
C ASN A 141 16.98 8.10 -23.75
N LYS A 142 16.51 8.97 -24.67
CA LYS A 142 15.20 9.64 -24.54
C LYS A 142 14.01 8.70 -24.69
N ILE A 143 14.22 7.56 -25.32
CA ILE A 143 13.29 6.42 -25.39
C ILE A 143 13.97 5.29 -24.63
N ASN A 144 13.34 4.87 -23.54
CA ASN A 144 13.92 3.81 -22.70
C ASN A 144 12.81 2.97 -22.08
N THR A 145 13.03 1.66 -22.04
CA THR A 145 12.17 0.72 -21.34
C THR A 145 12.96 0.10 -20.19
N VAL A 146 12.43 0.25 -18.99
CA VAL A 146 12.98 -0.39 -17.79
C VAL A 146 12.05 -1.52 -17.37
N ILE A 147 12.61 -2.69 -17.08
CA ILE A 147 11.86 -3.82 -16.50
C ILE A 147 12.54 -4.18 -15.18
N GLY A 148 11.75 -4.36 -14.15
CA GLY A 148 12.25 -4.67 -12.82
C GLY A 148 11.37 -5.66 -12.07
N ALA A 149 11.96 -6.27 -11.06
CA ALA A 149 11.29 -7.11 -10.09
C ALA A 149 11.58 -6.61 -8.68
N ALA A 150 10.65 -6.88 -7.76
CA ALA A 150 10.84 -6.58 -6.36
C ALA A 150 10.24 -7.67 -5.48
N ILE A 151 10.77 -7.77 -4.27
CA ILE A 151 10.15 -8.49 -3.17
C ILE A 151 10.02 -7.54 -1.99
N GLY A 152 8.80 -7.32 -1.53
CA GLY A 152 8.49 -6.60 -0.31
C GLY A 152 8.10 -7.56 0.81
N VAL A 153 8.41 -7.20 2.03
CA VAL A 153 7.95 -7.91 3.23
C VAL A 153 7.40 -6.88 4.21
N VAL A 154 6.13 -7.03 4.55
CA VAL A 154 5.53 -6.33 5.67
C VAL A 154 5.79 -7.15 6.91
N VAL A 155 6.43 -6.53 7.90
CA VAL A 155 6.88 -7.21 9.12
C VAL A 155 5.90 -6.90 10.25
N PRO A 156 5.40 -7.89 11.01
CA PRO A 156 4.37 -7.69 12.03
C PRO A 156 4.95 -7.07 13.32
N LEU A 157 5.42 -5.83 13.22
CA LEU A 157 5.95 -5.04 14.33
C LEU A 157 5.00 -3.93 14.78
N GLY A 158 3.88 -3.77 14.09
CA GLY A 158 2.85 -2.81 14.42
C GLY A 158 2.10 -3.16 15.71
N GLN A 159 1.43 -2.15 16.25
CA GLN A 159 0.65 -2.33 17.46
C GLN A 159 -0.52 -3.29 17.22
N TYR A 160 -0.50 -4.41 17.94
CA TYR A 160 -1.51 -5.46 17.84
C TYR A 160 -2.01 -5.89 19.23
N LYS A 161 -3.32 -6.00 19.39
CA LYS A 161 -3.99 -6.48 20.60
C LYS A 161 -4.86 -7.67 20.23
N LYS A 162 -4.44 -8.89 20.62
CA LYS A 162 -5.11 -10.15 20.27
C LYS A 162 -6.56 -10.29 20.73
N ASN A 163 -6.96 -9.53 21.75
CA ASN A 163 -8.33 -9.50 22.26
C ASN A 163 -9.18 -8.38 21.62
N LYS A 164 -8.68 -7.73 20.58
CA LYS A 164 -9.37 -6.66 19.86
C LYS A 164 -9.48 -7.00 18.38
N LEU A 165 -10.63 -6.66 17.80
CA LEU A 165 -10.90 -6.89 16.39
C LEU A 165 -10.14 -5.89 15.51
N LEU A 166 -10.21 -4.60 15.85
CA LEU A 166 -9.59 -3.52 15.10
C LEU A 166 -8.19 -3.24 15.64
N ASN A 167 -7.18 -3.36 14.78
CA ASN A 167 -5.78 -3.22 15.10
C ASN A 167 -5.03 -2.39 14.04
N LEU A 168 -3.89 -1.80 14.41
CA LEU A 168 -3.02 -1.05 13.51
C LEU A 168 -2.01 -1.94 12.78
N GLY A 169 -1.62 -3.04 13.39
CA GLY A 169 -0.79 -4.10 12.82
C GLY A 169 -1.61 -5.34 12.46
N HIS A 170 -1.05 -6.24 11.64
CA HIS A 170 -1.72 -7.44 11.11
C HIS A 170 -1.39 -8.71 11.89
N ASN A 171 -0.33 -8.66 12.73
CA ASN A 171 0.22 -9.82 13.46
C ASN A 171 0.56 -11.01 12.55
N ARG A 172 1.00 -10.72 11.32
CA ARG A 172 1.44 -11.70 10.33
C ARG A 172 2.34 -11.04 9.30
N TYR A 173 3.17 -11.82 8.65
CA TYR A 173 3.94 -11.36 7.51
C TYR A 173 3.07 -11.25 6.27
N ILE A 174 3.39 -10.27 5.40
CA ILE A 174 2.83 -10.19 4.06
C ILE A 174 4.01 -10.12 3.09
N ILE A 175 4.16 -11.14 2.26
CA ILE A 175 5.21 -11.24 1.25
C ILE A 175 4.63 -10.70 -0.07
N ARG A 176 5.35 -9.77 -0.71
CA ARG A 176 4.84 -8.99 -1.84
C ARG A 176 5.81 -9.06 -3.04
N PRO A 177 5.85 -10.17 -3.80
CA PRO A 177 6.52 -10.18 -5.10
C PRO A 177 5.84 -9.21 -6.06
N GLN A 178 6.66 -8.46 -6.82
CA GLN A 178 6.22 -7.45 -7.78
C GLN A 178 7.03 -7.58 -9.07
N LEU A 179 6.36 -7.36 -10.19
CA LEU A 179 6.97 -7.17 -11.49
C LEU A 179 6.49 -5.86 -12.09
N GLY A 180 7.38 -5.13 -12.74
CA GLY A 180 7.00 -3.86 -13.35
C GLY A 180 7.79 -3.51 -14.57
N ILE A 181 7.15 -2.71 -15.40
CA ILE A 181 7.71 -2.14 -16.61
C ILE A 181 7.38 -0.66 -16.66
N VAL A 182 8.36 0.16 -17.04
CA VAL A 182 8.12 1.55 -17.43
C VAL A 182 8.73 1.81 -18.79
N HIS A 183 7.93 2.35 -19.71
CA HIS A 183 8.37 2.84 -21.01
C HIS A 183 8.32 4.36 -21.01
N SER A 184 9.46 4.99 -21.23
CA SER A 184 9.60 6.45 -21.30
C SER A 184 9.89 6.89 -22.73
N ARG A 185 9.15 7.91 -23.20
CA ARG A 185 9.36 8.54 -24.50
C ARG A 185 9.24 10.06 -24.36
N GLY A 186 10.37 10.72 -24.40
CA GLY A 186 10.44 12.17 -24.21
C GLY A 186 9.95 12.58 -22.80
N SER A 187 8.88 13.36 -22.74
CA SER A 187 8.28 13.82 -21.48
C SER A 187 7.26 12.84 -20.88
N TRP A 188 6.90 11.80 -21.60
CA TRP A 188 5.90 10.82 -21.17
C TRP A 188 6.53 9.54 -20.66
N SER A 189 5.92 8.96 -19.63
CA SER A 189 6.25 7.62 -19.14
C SER A 189 4.95 6.86 -18.88
N TYR A 190 4.94 5.58 -19.28
CA TYR A 190 3.85 4.64 -19.09
C TYR A 190 4.37 3.51 -18.21
N GLU A 191 3.75 3.30 -17.08
CA GLU A 191 4.21 2.32 -16.11
C GLU A 191 3.11 1.31 -15.82
N LEU A 192 3.47 0.03 -15.71
CA LEU A 192 2.60 -1.06 -15.32
C LEU A 192 3.29 -1.86 -14.22
N THR A 193 2.57 -2.20 -13.16
CA THR A 193 3.05 -3.04 -12.07
C THR A 193 2.04 -4.10 -11.71
N GLY A 194 2.48 -5.36 -11.64
CA GLY A 194 1.74 -6.47 -11.04
C GLY A 194 2.30 -6.80 -9.66
N THR A 195 1.44 -7.03 -8.70
CA THR A 195 1.77 -7.38 -7.32
C THR A 195 0.94 -8.58 -6.87
N LEU A 196 1.55 -9.52 -6.16
CA LEU A 196 0.85 -10.55 -5.42
C LEU A 196 1.11 -10.33 -3.93
N ASN A 197 0.07 -10.29 -3.11
CA ASN A 197 0.20 -10.25 -1.66
C ASN A 197 -0.08 -11.65 -1.13
N ILE A 198 0.93 -12.26 -0.48
CA ILE A 198 0.88 -13.58 0.13
C ILE A 198 0.92 -13.39 1.63
N PHE A 199 -0.06 -13.91 2.32
CA PHE A 199 -0.24 -13.72 3.76
C PHE A 199 0.20 -14.97 4.50
N THR A 200 0.95 -14.81 5.60
CA THR A 200 1.09 -15.88 6.59
C THR A 200 -0.13 -15.89 7.51
N ASP A 201 -0.31 -16.96 8.26
CA ASP A 201 -1.41 -17.06 9.20
C ASP A 201 -1.22 -16.12 10.39
N ASN A 202 -2.34 -15.71 11.01
CA ASN A 202 -2.37 -15.06 12.30
C ASN A 202 -3.09 -15.98 13.29
N ASP A 203 -2.31 -16.66 14.12
CA ASP A 203 -2.81 -17.67 15.09
C ASP A 203 -3.36 -17.03 16.38
N ASP A 204 -3.12 -15.76 16.61
CA ASP A 204 -3.63 -14.97 17.75
C ASP A 204 -4.72 -13.97 17.34
N PHE A 205 -5.53 -14.32 16.36
CA PHE A 205 -6.57 -13.44 15.87
C PHE A 205 -7.76 -13.42 16.85
N TRP A 206 -8.16 -12.24 17.30
CA TRP A 206 -9.34 -11.93 18.14
C TRP A 206 -9.95 -13.15 18.88
N GLY A 207 -9.64 -13.31 20.17
CA GLY A 207 -10.16 -14.41 20.99
C GLY A 207 -9.50 -15.76 20.72
N ASN A 208 -8.22 -15.78 20.32
CA ASN A 208 -7.44 -16.98 20.01
C ASN A 208 -7.93 -17.76 18.78
N ASN A 209 -8.55 -17.07 17.81
CA ASN A 209 -8.87 -17.67 16.53
C ASN A 209 -7.65 -17.65 15.61
N LYS A 210 -7.61 -18.55 14.65
CA LYS A 210 -6.67 -18.56 13.54
C LYS A 210 -7.29 -17.86 12.35
N ARG A 211 -6.58 -16.84 11.81
CA ARG A 211 -6.93 -16.19 10.55
C ARG A 211 -5.96 -16.56 9.45
N GLU A 212 -6.47 -17.16 8.41
CA GLU A 212 -5.81 -17.43 7.15
C GLU A 212 -6.36 -16.48 6.08
N GLN A 213 -5.60 -16.23 5.01
CA GLN A 213 -6.08 -15.42 3.89
C GLN A 213 -5.46 -15.92 2.58
N ASP A 214 -6.29 -16.12 1.59
CA ASP A 214 -5.86 -16.47 0.24
C ASP A 214 -5.08 -15.31 -0.39
N PRO A 215 -4.18 -15.55 -1.35
CA PRO A 215 -3.42 -14.48 -1.99
C PRO A 215 -4.33 -13.41 -2.64
N LEU A 216 -3.87 -12.15 -2.58
CA LEU A 216 -4.51 -11.01 -3.22
C LEU A 216 -3.62 -10.50 -4.34
N ALA A 217 -4.11 -10.58 -5.58
CA ALA A 217 -3.42 -10.05 -6.75
C ALA A 217 -3.84 -8.60 -7.00
N ALA A 218 -2.92 -7.78 -7.48
CA ALA A 218 -3.17 -6.40 -7.83
C ALA A 218 -2.40 -5.98 -9.09
N PHE A 219 -3.02 -5.14 -9.90
CA PHE A 219 -2.38 -4.44 -11.02
C PHE A 219 -2.57 -2.95 -10.87
N GLN A 220 -1.57 -2.19 -11.29
CA GLN A 220 -1.67 -0.73 -11.37
C GLN A 220 -0.96 -0.24 -12.62
N THR A 221 -1.50 0.80 -13.23
CA THR A 221 -0.91 1.49 -14.37
C THR A 221 -0.89 3.00 -14.15
N HIS A 222 0.14 3.64 -14.68
CA HIS A 222 0.35 5.07 -14.55
C HIS A 222 0.72 5.69 -15.89
N VAL A 223 0.08 6.80 -16.23
CA VAL A 223 0.50 7.70 -17.31
C VAL A 223 1.08 8.94 -16.66
N ILE A 224 2.36 9.20 -16.91
CA ILE A 224 3.13 10.23 -16.22
C ILE A 224 3.66 11.22 -17.25
N HIS A 225 3.44 12.52 -17.02
CA HIS A 225 4.05 13.59 -17.79
C HIS A 225 5.06 14.36 -16.94
N THR A 226 6.28 14.54 -17.44
CA THR A 226 7.32 15.35 -16.81
C THR A 226 7.52 16.65 -17.57
N PHE A 227 7.28 17.77 -16.92
CA PHE A 227 7.39 19.12 -17.49
C PHE A 227 8.85 19.59 -17.58
N LYS A 228 9.12 20.64 -18.37
CA LYS A 228 10.48 21.18 -18.56
C LYS A 228 11.13 21.66 -17.26
N ASN A 229 10.36 22.16 -16.31
CA ASN A 229 10.80 22.58 -14.97
C ASN A 229 10.99 21.41 -13.99
N ARG A 230 10.96 20.16 -14.48
CA ARG A 230 11.08 18.91 -13.71
C ARG A 230 9.88 18.59 -12.78
N MET A 231 8.86 19.39 -12.75
CA MET A 231 7.57 18.99 -12.19
C MET A 231 7.04 17.78 -12.96
N TRP A 232 6.20 16.99 -12.33
CA TRP A 232 5.52 15.89 -13.00
C TRP A 232 4.08 15.77 -12.50
N ALA A 233 3.23 15.19 -13.32
CA ALA A 233 1.87 14.82 -12.98
C ALA A 233 1.58 13.42 -13.51
N SER A 234 0.70 12.70 -12.86
CA SER A 234 0.25 11.37 -13.30
C SER A 234 -1.23 11.15 -13.08
N LEU A 235 -1.81 10.38 -14.00
CA LEU A 235 -3.09 9.71 -13.84
C LEU A 235 -2.82 8.22 -13.69
N SER A 236 -3.50 7.58 -12.77
CA SER A 236 -3.27 6.18 -12.43
C SER A 236 -4.57 5.45 -12.24
N THR A 237 -4.59 4.16 -12.58
CA THR A 237 -5.67 3.25 -12.22
C THR A 237 -5.10 1.93 -11.74
N GLY A 238 -5.87 1.21 -10.95
CA GLY A 238 -5.50 -0.08 -10.40
C GLY A 238 -6.70 -0.97 -10.17
N TYR A 239 -6.44 -2.24 -10.00
CA TYR A 239 -7.42 -3.26 -9.72
C TYR A 239 -6.83 -4.33 -8.83
N ASP A 240 -7.54 -4.74 -7.78
CA ASP A 240 -7.16 -5.89 -6.97
C ASP A 240 -8.28 -6.93 -6.90
N TRP A 241 -7.89 -8.21 -6.76
CA TRP A 241 -8.84 -9.30 -6.58
C TRP A 241 -8.24 -10.47 -5.81
N GLY A 242 -9.08 -11.19 -5.10
CA GLY A 242 -8.70 -12.34 -4.27
C GLY A 242 -8.77 -12.03 -2.78
N GLY A 243 -7.89 -12.64 -1.99
CA GLY A 243 -7.73 -12.32 -0.58
C GLY A 243 -8.89 -12.75 0.31
N GLU A 244 -9.66 -13.79 -0.07
CA GLU A 244 -10.71 -14.36 0.77
C GLU A 244 -10.14 -14.84 2.10
N THR A 245 -10.78 -14.51 3.22
CA THR A 245 -10.32 -14.92 4.55
C THR A 245 -11.00 -16.19 5.04
N LYS A 246 -10.27 -16.92 5.90
CA LYS A 246 -10.77 -18.08 6.64
C LYS A 246 -10.50 -17.86 8.10
N ILE A 247 -11.48 -18.14 8.94
CA ILE A 247 -11.34 -18.14 10.40
C ILE A 247 -11.59 -19.53 10.91
N ASN A 248 -10.57 -20.12 11.54
CA ASN A 248 -10.58 -21.53 11.98
C ASN A 248 -11.00 -22.48 10.84
N GLY A 249 -10.48 -22.25 9.62
CA GLY A 249 -10.78 -23.03 8.43
C GLY A 249 -12.11 -22.69 7.74
N ILE A 250 -12.97 -21.83 8.32
CA ILE A 250 -14.27 -21.46 7.75
C ILE A 250 -14.10 -20.21 6.88
N LYS A 251 -14.44 -20.32 5.59
CA LYS A 251 -14.44 -19.21 4.62
C LYS A 251 -15.44 -18.13 5.01
N LYS A 252 -15.11 -16.87 4.68
CA LYS A 252 -15.90 -15.69 5.07
C LYS A 252 -16.62 -15.01 3.91
N ASP A 253 -16.44 -15.51 2.69
CA ASP A 253 -17.03 -14.97 1.47
C ASP A 253 -16.74 -13.47 1.25
N ASP A 254 -15.62 -13.00 1.84
CA ASP A 254 -15.12 -11.62 1.82
C ASP A 254 -14.04 -11.42 0.74
N LYS A 255 -14.12 -12.18 -0.36
CA LYS A 255 -13.24 -12.04 -1.50
C LYS A 255 -13.30 -10.62 -2.03
N ARG A 256 -12.12 -9.99 -2.12
CA ARG A 256 -11.97 -8.61 -2.58
C ARG A 256 -12.05 -8.50 -4.09
N GLU A 257 -12.58 -7.39 -4.52
CA GLU A 257 -12.59 -6.93 -5.90
C GLU A 257 -12.74 -5.41 -5.88
N ASN A 258 -11.62 -4.69 -6.06
CA ASN A 258 -11.60 -3.23 -5.94
C ASN A 258 -10.99 -2.58 -7.17
N VAL A 259 -11.52 -1.42 -7.55
CA VAL A 259 -10.97 -0.52 -8.56
C VAL A 259 -10.38 0.68 -7.86
N PHE A 260 -9.19 1.12 -8.32
CA PHE A 260 -8.51 2.30 -7.81
C PHE A 260 -8.27 3.31 -8.91
N PHE A 261 -8.28 4.58 -8.55
CA PHE A 261 -7.83 5.67 -9.38
C PHE A 261 -7.00 6.66 -8.56
N ALA A 262 -6.04 7.29 -9.20
CA ALA A 262 -5.23 8.29 -8.50
C ALA A 262 -4.79 9.42 -9.44
N ILE A 263 -4.67 10.60 -8.84
CA ILE A 263 -4.01 11.77 -9.44
C ILE A 263 -2.84 12.12 -8.54
N SER A 264 -1.64 12.20 -9.12
CA SER A 264 -0.44 12.54 -8.37
C SER A 264 0.36 13.62 -9.07
N SER A 265 1.09 14.41 -8.29
CA SER A 265 1.99 15.44 -8.80
C SER A 265 3.23 15.57 -7.92
N GLY A 266 4.34 16.01 -8.52
CA GLY A 266 5.57 16.25 -7.79
C GLY A 266 6.26 17.54 -8.24
N PHE A 267 6.77 18.26 -7.25
CA PHE A 267 7.35 19.59 -7.40
C PHE A 267 8.77 19.58 -6.82
N PRO A 268 9.82 19.80 -7.63
CA PRO A 268 11.17 20.00 -7.11
C PRO A 268 11.25 21.36 -6.40
N ILE A 269 11.61 21.37 -5.11
CA ILE A 269 11.87 22.61 -4.34
C ILE A 269 13.32 23.03 -4.53
N THR A 270 14.23 22.06 -4.47
CA THR A 270 15.65 22.23 -4.69
C THR A 270 16.16 21.24 -5.74
N ARG A 271 17.48 21.11 -5.89
CA ARG A 271 18.07 20.06 -6.71
C ARG A 271 17.92 18.65 -6.10
N THR A 272 17.72 18.57 -4.80
CA THR A 272 17.67 17.32 -4.03
C THR A 272 16.35 17.11 -3.30
N SER A 273 15.55 18.15 -3.09
CA SER A 273 14.30 18.08 -2.32
C SER A 273 13.09 18.18 -3.23
N ASN A 274 12.08 17.37 -2.98
CA ASN A 274 10.81 17.34 -3.70
C ASN A 274 9.63 17.31 -2.72
N ILE A 275 8.53 17.95 -3.12
CA ILE A 275 7.21 17.78 -2.51
C ILE A 275 6.33 17.00 -3.49
N ASN A 276 5.49 16.10 -2.98
CA ASN A 276 4.51 15.41 -3.79
C ASN A 276 3.14 15.48 -3.12
N PHE A 277 2.10 15.51 -3.97
CA PHE A 277 0.71 15.40 -3.60
C PHE A 277 0.10 14.24 -4.37
N SER A 278 -0.74 13.46 -3.71
CA SER A 278 -1.54 12.44 -4.37
C SER A 278 -2.92 12.36 -3.73
N TYR A 279 -3.91 12.15 -4.57
CA TYR A 279 -5.22 11.69 -4.18
C TYR A 279 -5.42 10.29 -4.75
N VAL A 280 -5.88 9.36 -3.92
CA VAL A 280 -6.17 7.98 -4.32
C VAL A 280 -7.58 7.65 -3.86
N GLY A 281 -8.44 7.29 -4.80
CA GLY A 281 -9.77 6.74 -4.54
C GLY A 281 -9.79 5.25 -4.78
N GLY A 282 -10.36 4.48 -3.87
CA GLY A 282 -10.62 3.05 -4.00
C GLY A 282 -12.11 2.77 -3.87
N ARG A 283 -12.64 1.90 -4.73
CA ARG A 283 -14.06 1.52 -4.72
C ARG A 283 -14.18 0.02 -4.83
N THR A 284 -14.92 -0.56 -3.89
CA THR A 284 -15.25 -1.99 -3.93
C THR A 284 -16.28 -2.27 -5.03
N GLN A 285 -16.14 -3.43 -5.65
CA GLN A 285 -17.10 -3.95 -6.64
C GLN A 285 -17.98 -5.06 -6.04
N LYS A 286 -17.96 -5.20 -4.70
CA LYS A 286 -18.69 -6.19 -3.93
C LYS A 286 -19.60 -5.51 -2.92
N ASP A 287 -20.62 -6.24 -2.48
CA ASP A 287 -21.57 -5.77 -1.44
C ASP A 287 -20.88 -5.64 -0.07
N ILE A 288 -19.78 -6.37 0.14
CA ILE A 288 -18.95 -6.34 1.33
C ILE A 288 -17.57 -5.86 0.93
N GLY A 289 -17.06 -4.83 1.61
CA GLY A 289 -15.77 -4.25 1.31
C GLY A 289 -15.60 -2.87 1.89
N ASN A 290 -14.78 -2.08 1.26
CA ASN A 290 -14.59 -0.70 1.67
C ASN A 290 -14.31 0.23 0.49
N ASP A 291 -14.91 1.40 0.54
CA ASP A 291 -14.58 2.52 -0.30
C ASP A 291 -13.69 3.46 0.47
N GLY A 292 -12.67 4.00 -0.17
CA GLY A 292 -11.71 4.86 0.53
C GLY A 292 -11.22 6.01 -0.32
N ASP A 293 -11.04 7.16 0.33
CA ASP A 293 -10.44 8.36 -0.22
C ASP A 293 -9.21 8.74 0.60
N HIS A 294 -8.06 8.87 -0.08
CA HIS A 294 -6.77 9.08 0.57
C HIS A 294 -6.08 10.32 0.00
N PHE A 295 -5.74 11.25 0.87
CA PHE A 295 -4.98 12.45 0.56
C PHE A 295 -3.56 12.30 1.10
N ILE A 296 -2.58 12.44 0.23
CA ILE A 296 -1.17 12.19 0.55
C ILE A 296 -0.37 13.45 0.25
N PHE A 297 0.32 13.96 1.24
CA PHE A 297 1.33 14.98 1.11
C PHE A 297 2.67 14.42 1.55
N SER A 298 3.73 14.60 0.76
CA SER A 298 5.06 14.13 1.14
C SER A 298 6.16 15.09 0.77
N ILE A 299 7.20 15.07 1.58
CA ILE A 299 8.47 15.74 1.31
C ILE A 299 9.59 14.69 1.32
N SER A 300 10.51 14.79 0.40
CA SER A 300 11.67 13.92 0.32
C SER A 300 12.94 14.69 -0.01
N ASN A 301 14.06 14.22 0.51
CA ASN A 301 15.40 14.76 0.25
C ASN A 301 16.36 13.64 -0.13
N ARG A 302 17.13 13.87 -1.20
CA ARG A 302 18.21 12.98 -1.65
C ARG A 302 19.56 13.56 -1.22
N PHE A 303 20.44 12.76 -0.66
CA PHE A 303 21.78 13.11 -0.21
C PHE A 303 22.80 12.04 -0.59
#